data_30069f31c06ed7a25e9a9bfcff2aadbe
#
_entry.id   30069f31c06ed7a25e9a9bfcff2aadbe
#
_cell.length_a   1.000
_cell.length_b   1.000
_cell.length_c   1.000
_cell.angle_alpha   90.00
_cell.angle_beta   90.00
_cell.angle_gamma   90.00
#
_symmetry.space_group_name_H-M   'P 1'
#
loop_
_entity.id
_entity.type
_entity.pdbx_description
1 polymer ?
#
loop_
_entity_poly.entity_id
_entity_poly.type
_entity_poly.pdbx_seq_one_letter_code
_entity_poly.pdbx_strand_id
1 'polypeptide(L)'
;MLKAQSSDDLLYNLHELRPADAVRSFRRSIIEDYPEDGCAYCGRKTNKWTLDHIIPKSKGGPTRRWNLIRCCARCNGNKSDTDLLPWYRPQLFWAEHRENSVFDWMRENAAMDAMFTLEESLRDGQLDRDALAEVIDATCPKLTTNVYWDEYCELNPSSAECLIYDV
;
A
#
# COMPACT_ATOMS: atom_id res chain seq x y z
N MET A 1 0.44 22.70 -14.14
CA MET A 1 0.64 21.38 -13.52
C MET A 1 -0.62 20.57 -13.80
N LEU A 2 -0.58 19.64 -14.74
CA LEU A 2 -1.73 18.84 -15.14
C LEU A 2 -1.99 17.81 -14.02
N LYS A 3 -3.11 17.95 -13.33
CA LYS A 3 -3.61 16.88 -12.43
C LYS A 3 -4.27 15.84 -13.33
N ALA A 4 -3.79 14.61 -13.26
CA ALA A 4 -4.48 13.49 -13.89
C ALA A 4 -5.87 13.36 -13.23
N GLN A 5 -6.93 13.56 -14.02
CA GLN A 5 -8.31 13.44 -13.58
C GLN A 5 -8.93 12.09 -13.95
N SER A 6 -8.21 11.33 -14.79
CA SER A 6 -8.61 9.99 -15.23
C SER A 6 -7.39 9.08 -15.40
N SER A 7 -7.63 7.77 -15.47
CA SER A 7 -6.58 6.78 -15.79
C SER A 7 -5.94 7.02 -17.15
N ASP A 8 -6.71 7.52 -18.14
CA ASP A 8 -6.22 7.85 -19.47
C ASP A 8 -5.29 9.07 -19.44
N ASP A 9 -5.58 10.07 -18.62
CA ASP A 9 -4.68 11.21 -18.39
C ASP A 9 -3.37 10.76 -17.72
N LEU A 10 -3.43 9.77 -16.85
CA LEU A 10 -2.25 9.21 -16.22
C LEU A 10 -1.37 8.47 -17.25
N LEU A 11 -1.97 7.64 -18.10
CA LEU A 11 -1.28 6.92 -19.17
C LEU A 11 -0.72 7.86 -20.23
N TYR A 12 -1.48 8.86 -20.65
CA TYR A 12 -1.02 9.90 -21.57
C TYR A 12 0.19 10.65 -21.00
N ASN A 13 0.11 11.06 -19.74
CA ASN A 13 1.21 11.74 -19.05
C ASN A 13 2.44 10.84 -18.87
N LEU A 14 2.26 9.54 -18.66
CA LEU A 14 3.37 8.57 -18.57
C LEU A 14 4.06 8.34 -19.91
N HIS A 15 3.34 8.42 -21.05
CA HIS A 15 3.93 8.32 -22.39
C HIS A 15 4.73 9.58 -22.78
N GLU A 16 4.26 10.75 -22.36
CA GLU A 16 4.88 12.05 -22.69
C GLU A 16 6.02 12.43 -21.73
N LEU A 17 6.02 11.90 -20.49
CA LEU A 17 7.04 12.22 -19.51
C LEU A 17 8.28 11.33 -19.66
N ARG A 18 9.46 11.94 -19.54
CA ARG A 18 10.69 11.14 -19.35
C ARG A 18 10.52 10.22 -18.15
N PRO A 19 11.09 8.99 -18.18
CA PRO A 19 10.93 8.02 -17.09
C PRO A 19 11.24 8.58 -15.69
N ALA A 20 12.24 9.45 -15.58
CA ALA A 20 12.61 10.10 -14.32
C ALA A 20 11.51 11.07 -13.80
N ASP A 21 10.83 11.75 -14.70
CA ASP A 21 9.76 12.69 -14.34
C ASP A 21 8.47 11.94 -13.96
N ALA A 22 8.19 10.83 -14.63
CA ALA A 22 7.08 9.93 -14.29
C ALA A 22 7.27 9.35 -12.87
N VAL A 23 8.46 8.85 -12.54
CA VAL A 23 8.78 8.35 -11.19
C VAL A 23 8.66 9.46 -10.14
N ARG A 24 9.12 10.66 -10.46
CA ARG A 24 9.02 11.82 -9.56
C ARG A 24 7.56 12.22 -9.32
N SER A 25 6.76 12.26 -10.38
CA SER A 25 5.32 12.55 -10.31
C SER A 25 4.57 11.52 -9.49
N PHE A 26 4.81 10.24 -9.74
CA PHE A 26 4.24 9.13 -8.97
C PHE A 26 4.57 9.22 -7.47
N ARG A 27 5.84 9.45 -7.12
CA ARG A 27 6.24 9.62 -5.72
C ARG A 27 5.58 10.83 -5.07
N ARG A 28 5.46 11.92 -5.79
CA ARG A 28 4.79 13.13 -5.31
C ARG A 28 3.30 12.89 -5.06
N SER A 29 2.61 12.21 -5.97
CA SER A 29 1.18 11.91 -5.78
C SER A 29 0.91 11.11 -4.51
N ILE A 30 1.73 10.10 -4.20
CA ILE A 30 1.60 9.33 -2.95
C ILE A 30 1.77 10.23 -1.72
N ILE A 31 2.72 11.16 -1.76
CA ILE A 31 2.99 12.07 -0.65
C ILE A 31 1.83 13.06 -0.46
N GLU A 32 1.26 13.59 -1.55
CA GLU A 32 0.20 14.60 -1.53
C GLU A 32 -1.17 13.99 -1.20
N ASP A 33 -1.46 12.78 -1.69
CA ASP A 33 -2.77 12.15 -1.57
C ASP A 33 -2.95 11.38 -0.26
N TYR A 34 -1.88 11.13 0.50
CA TYR A 34 -2.03 10.48 1.80
C TYR A 34 -2.89 11.34 2.74
N PRO A 35 -3.97 10.79 3.33
CA PRO A 35 -5.03 11.60 3.95
C PRO A 35 -4.59 12.32 5.23
N GLU A 36 -3.57 11.85 5.91
CA GLU A 36 -3.13 12.45 7.17
C GLU A 36 -2.07 13.52 6.97
N ASP A 37 -2.10 14.56 7.78
CA ASP A 37 -1.16 15.70 7.71
C ASP A 37 0.29 15.37 8.12
N GLY A 38 0.52 14.22 8.75
CA GLY A 38 1.78 13.83 9.35
C GLY A 38 2.41 12.59 8.73
N CYS A 39 3.43 12.10 9.40
CA CYS A 39 4.03 10.81 9.12
C CYS A 39 3.02 9.69 9.42
N ALA A 40 2.79 8.78 8.49
CA ALA A 40 1.83 7.69 8.65
C ALA A 40 2.06 6.88 9.94
N TYR A 41 3.29 6.78 10.40
CA TYR A 41 3.61 6.01 11.60
C TYR A 41 3.58 6.84 12.89
N CYS A 42 4.33 7.93 12.96
CA CYS A 42 4.48 8.68 14.21
C CYS A 42 3.69 10.00 14.28
N GLY A 43 2.93 10.36 13.23
CA GLY A 43 2.14 11.59 13.15
C GLY A 43 2.95 12.89 13.06
N ARG A 44 4.30 12.85 13.13
CA ARG A 44 5.13 14.05 13.10
C ARG A 44 5.01 14.77 11.76
N LYS A 45 4.82 16.07 11.79
CA LYS A 45 4.88 16.94 10.61
C LYS A 45 6.35 17.18 10.20
N THR A 46 6.63 17.15 8.91
CA THR A 46 7.93 17.45 8.32
C THR A 46 7.75 18.01 6.92
N ASN A 47 8.75 18.74 6.44
CA ASN A 47 8.82 19.19 5.04
C ASN A 47 9.69 18.25 4.16
N LYS A 48 10.25 17.20 4.75
CA LYS A 48 11.08 16.22 4.06
C LYS A 48 10.46 14.83 4.19
N TRP A 49 9.63 14.49 3.22
CA TRP A 49 8.96 13.20 3.18
C TRP A 49 9.80 12.14 2.49
N THR A 50 9.72 10.93 2.99
CA THR A 50 10.19 9.70 2.34
C THR A 50 9.01 8.78 2.05
N LEU A 51 9.20 7.85 1.15
CA LEU A 51 8.27 6.75 0.93
C LEU A 51 8.89 5.48 1.49
N ASP A 52 8.12 4.80 2.31
CA ASP A 52 8.45 3.47 2.82
C ASP A 52 7.64 2.41 2.07
N HIS A 53 8.20 1.21 1.93
CA HIS A 53 7.47 0.03 1.51
C HIS A 53 6.87 -0.62 2.74
N ILE A 54 5.54 -0.63 2.84
CA ILE A 54 4.81 -1.21 3.99
C ILE A 54 5.22 -2.67 4.15
N ILE A 55 5.12 -3.45 3.08
CA ILE A 55 5.76 -4.77 2.95
C ILE A 55 7.15 -4.53 2.36
N PRO A 56 8.23 -4.91 3.07
CA PRO A 56 9.58 -4.63 2.62
C PRO A 56 9.93 -5.27 1.27
N LYS A 57 10.73 -4.57 0.47
CA LYS A 57 11.22 -5.12 -0.81
C LYS A 57 11.97 -6.44 -0.66
N SER A 58 12.77 -6.58 0.40
CA SER A 58 13.50 -7.81 0.73
C SER A 58 12.60 -9.01 0.97
N LYS A 59 11.32 -8.75 1.27
CA LYS A 59 10.28 -9.75 1.49
C LYS A 59 9.27 -9.85 0.34
N GLY A 60 9.65 -9.36 -0.84
CA GLY A 60 8.81 -9.44 -2.05
C GLY A 60 7.78 -8.31 -2.18
N GLY A 61 7.81 -7.29 -1.31
CA GLY A 61 6.91 -6.15 -1.39
C GLY A 61 7.09 -5.37 -2.69
N PRO A 62 6.02 -5.21 -3.53
CA PRO A 62 6.12 -4.54 -4.81
C PRO A 62 6.19 -3.02 -4.66
N THR A 63 6.75 -2.35 -5.68
CA THR A 63 6.71 -0.89 -5.77
C THR A 63 5.38 -0.46 -6.43
N ARG A 64 4.28 -0.67 -5.73
CA ARG A 64 2.92 -0.28 -6.10
C ARG A 64 2.41 0.78 -5.13
N ARG A 65 1.42 1.58 -5.57
CA ARG A 65 0.87 2.68 -4.75
C ARG A 65 0.37 2.19 -3.40
N TRP A 66 -0.34 1.08 -3.36
CA TRP A 66 -0.88 0.49 -2.14
C TRP A 66 0.17 0.04 -1.13
N ASN A 67 1.39 -0.30 -1.60
CA ASN A 67 2.50 -0.73 -0.74
C ASN A 67 3.49 0.40 -0.43
N LEU A 68 3.24 1.61 -0.90
CA LEU A 68 4.07 2.78 -0.65
C LEU A 68 3.33 3.78 0.23
N ILE A 69 3.97 4.27 1.29
CA ILE A 69 3.34 5.19 2.22
C ILE A 69 4.25 6.35 2.59
N ARG A 70 3.65 7.52 2.81
CA ARG A 70 4.36 8.71 3.24
C ARG A 70 4.81 8.59 4.70
N CYS A 71 6.09 8.73 4.93
CA CYS A 71 6.65 8.73 6.29
C CYS A 71 7.84 9.67 6.45
N CYS A 72 8.23 9.94 7.68
CA CYS A 72 9.45 10.68 7.97
C CYS A 72 10.69 9.76 7.85
N ALA A 73 11.84 10.34 7.52
CA ALA A 73 13.09 9.60 7.34
C ALA A 73 13.47 8.75 8.57
N ARG A 74 13.14 9.22 9.78
CA ARG A 74 13.43 8.49 11.01
C ARG A 74 12.62 7.19 11.11
N CYS A 75 11.32 7.23 10.84
CA CYS A 75 10.47 6.03 10.87
C CYS A 75 10.87 5.06 9.75
N ASN A 76 11.10 5.58 8.55
CA ASN A 76 11.54 4.77 7.41
C ASN A 76 12.86 4.03 7.72
N GLY A 77 13.88 4.75 8.19
CA GLY A 77 15.16 4.14 8.54
C GLY A 77 15.08 3.18 9.73
N ASN A 78 14.20 3.45 10.70
CA ASN A 78 14.03 2.59 11.88
C ASN A 78 13.25 1.31 11.56
N LYS A 79 12.23 1.39 10.68
CA LYS A 79 11.49 0.21 10.22
C LYS A 79 12.37 -0.67 9.33
N SER A 80 13.14 -0.06 8.44
CA SER A 80 14.03 -0.80 7.53
C SER A 80 13.28 -1.92 6.79
N ASP A 81 13.74 -3.16 6.90
CA ASP A 81 13.20 -4.37 6.30
C ASP A 81 12.32 -5.20 7.25
N THR A 82 11.92 -4.61 8.37
CA THR A 82 11.02 -5.26 9.34
C THR A 82 9.57 -5.11 8.88
N ASP A 83 8.76 -6.13 9.10
CA ASP A 83 7.32 -6.08 8.82
C ASP A 83 6.63 -5.01 9.65
N LEU A 84 5.52 -4.50 9.13
CA LEU A 84 4.82 -3.35 9.72
C LEU A 84 4.46 -3.60 11.18
N LEU A 85 3.68 -4.62 11.47
CA LEU A 85 3.12 -4.80 12.82
C LEU A 85 4.16 -5.15 13.88
N PRO A 86 5.07 -6.13 13.66
CA PRO A 86 6.13 -6.41 14.61
C PRO A 86 7.03 -5.22 14.92
N TRP A 87 7.22 -4.33 13.95
CA TRP A 87 7.97 -3.11 14.15
C TRP A 87 7.15 -2.01 14.81
N TYR A 88 5.88 -1.79 14.35
CA TYR A 88 5.12 -0.60 14.69
C TYR A 88 4.49 -0.68 16.07
N ARG A 89 3.86 -1.81 16.44
CA ARG A 89 3.13 -1.96 17.69
C ARG A 89 3.97 -1.76 18.96
N PRO A 90 5.26 -2.19 19.03
CA PRO A 90 6.11 -1.91 20.18
C PRO A 90 6.56 -0.45 20.30
N GLN A 91 6.30 0.42 19.33
CA GLN A 91 6.76 1.81 19.36
C GLN A 91 5.96 2.65 20.35
N LEU A 92 6.63 3.51 21.10
CA LEU A 92 5.99 4.46 22.03
C LEU A 92 5.05 5.47 21.32
N PHE A 93 5.21 5.64 20.04
CA PHE A 93 4.36 6.50 19.19
C PHE A 93 3.28 5.73 18.45
N TRP A 94 3.12 4.44 18.70
CA TRP A 94 2.05 3.65 18.11
C TRP A 94 0.67 4.24 18.45
N ALA A 95 -0.23 4.20 17.49
CA ALA A 95 -1.62 4.58 17.72
C ALA A 95 -2.50 3.78 16.74
N GLU A 96 -3.54 3.19 17.28
CA GLU A 96 -4.50 2.35 16.57
C GLU A 96 -5.11 3.06 15.33
N HIS A 97 -5.52 4.32 15.49
CA HIS A 97 -6.10 5.06 14.36
C HIS A 97 -5.12 5.21 13.19
N ARG A 98 -3.82 5.39 13.43
CA ARG A 98 -2.82 5.46 12.36
C ARG A 98 -2.52 4.09 11.77
N GLU A 99 -2.53 3.04 12.58
CA GLU A 99 -2.43 1.67 12.07
C GLU A 99 -3.60 1.38 11.11
N ASN A 100 -4.81 1.73 11.51
CA ASN A 100 -6.00 1.60 10.67
C ASN A 100 -5.88 2.45 9.39
N SER A 101 -5.43 3.70 9.48
CA SER A 101 -5.21 4.55 8.30
C SER A 101 -4.19 3.94 7.32
N VAL A 102 -3.17 3.24 7.81
CA VAL A 102 -2.21 2.53 6.93
C VAL A 102 -2.90 1.38 6.20
N PHE A 103 -3.73 0.58 6.89
CA PHE A 103 -4.46 -0.52 6.25
C PHE A 103 -5.55 -0.02 5.30
N ASP A 104 -6.24 1.06 5.64
CA ASP A 104 -7.23 1.67 4.77
C ASP A 104 -6.56 2.17 3.48
N TRP A 105 -5.41 2.84 3.59
CA TRP A 105 -4.61 3.24 2.45
C TRP A 105 -4.23 2.05 1.55
N MET A 106 -3.76 0.97 2.15
CA MET A 106 -3.41 -0.25 1.40
C MET A 106 -4.63 -0.80 0.66
N ARG A 107 -5.75 -0.98 1.35
CA ARG A 107 -6.97 -1.56 0.80
C ARG A 107 -7.56 -0.73 -0.35
N GLU A 108 -7.69 0.58 -0.15
CA GLU A 108 -8.27 1.47 -1.15
C GLU A 108 -7.42 1.53 -2.42
N ASN A 109 -6.11 1.67 -2.27
CA ASN A 109 -5.22 1.75 -3.43
C ASN A 109 -5.02 0.38 -4.13
N ALA A 110 -5.15 -0.73 -3.43
CA ALA A 110 -5.12 -2.04 -4.06
C ALA A 110 -6.41 -2.32 -4.85
N ALA A 111 -7.56 -1.90 -4.34
CA ALA A 111 -8.81 -1.99 -5.08
C ALA A 111 -8.75 -1.17 -6.38
N MET A 112 -8.14 0.03 -6.34
CA MET A 112 -7.92 0.84 -7.55
C MET A 112 -6.98 0.16 -8.55
N ASP A 113 -5.86 -0.42 -8.08
CA ASP A 113 -4.92 -1.16 -8.94
C ASP A 113 -5.61 -2.38 -9.61
N ALA A 114 -6.45 -3.10 -8.87
CA ALA A 114 -7.21 -4.23 -9.40
C ALA A 114 -8.23 -3.80 -10.45
N MET A 115 -8.97 -2.72 -10.19
CA MET A 115 -9.92 -2.15 -11.17
C MET A 115 -9.22 -1.72 -12.46
N PHE A 116 -8.05 -1.08 -12.34
CA PHE A 116 -7.26 -0.64 -13.49
C PHE A 116 -6.81 -1.83 -14.36
N THR A 117 -6.29 -2.89 -13.72
CA THR A 117 -5.88 -4.13 -14.41
C THR A 117 -7.07 -4.79 -15.10
N LEU A 118 -8.25 -4.76 -14.47
CA LEU A 118 -9.48 -5.28 -15.01
C LEU A 118 -9.95 -4.52 -16.27
N GLU A 119 -9.95 -3.19 -16.21
CA GLU A 119 -10.31 -2.33 -17.34
C GLU A 119 -9.36 -2.53 -18.53
N GLU A 120 -8.07 -2.67 -18.28
CA GLU A 120 -7.06 -2.96 -19.31
C GLU A 120 -7.31 -4.32 -19.97
N SER A 121 -7.59 -5.36 -19.17
CA SER A 121 -7.89 -6.70 -19.67
C SER A 121 -9.23 -6.77 -20.42
N LEU A 122 -10.23 -5.98 -20.02
CA LEU A 122 -11.50 -5.84 -20.75
C LEU A 122 -11.30 -5.14 -22.11
N ARG A 123 -10.46 -4.10 -22.16
CA ARG A 123 -10.14 -3.34 -23.38
C ARG A 123 -9.43 -4.21 -24.41
N ASP A 124 -8.53 -5.08 -23.97
CA ASP A 124 -7.73 -5.97 -24.80
C ASP A 124 -8.47 -7.26 -25.21
N GLY A 125 -9.74 -7.44 -24.77
CA GLY A 125 -10.57 -8.60 -25.10
C GLY A 125 -10.05 -9.92 -24.53
N GLN A 126 -9.19 -9.86 -23.53
CA GLN A 126 -8.56 -11.04 -22.88
C GLN A 126 -9.36 -11.57 -21.68
N LEU A 127 -10.51 -10.97 -21.38
CA LEU A 127 -11.26 -11.32 -20.17
C LEU A 127 -12.27 -12.43 -20.43
N ASP A 128 -11.94 -13.59 -19.92
CA ASP A 128 -12.86 -14.63 -19.51
C ASP A 128 -13.23 -14.40 -18.01
N ARG A 129 -14.46 -14.77 -17.61
CA ARG A 129 -14.97 -14.64 -16.23
C ARG A 129 -14.09 -15.41 -15.22
N ASP A 130 -13.50 -16.51 -15.63
CA ASP A 130 -12.64 -17.34 -14.78
C ASP A 130 -11.25 -16.69 -14.62
N ALA A 131 -10.72 -16.06 -15.68
CA ALA A 131 -9.50 -15.26 -15.62
C ALA A 131 -9.66 -14.02 -14.72
N LEU A 132 -10.88 -13.46 -14.62
CA LEU A 132 -11.19 -12.36 -13.72
C LEU A 132 -11.06 -12.77 -12.25
N ALA A 133 -11.56 -13.95 -11.88
CA ALA A 133 -11.46 -14.47 -10.53
C ALA A 133 -9.99 -14.73 -10.16
N GLU A 134 -9.19 -15.28 -11.09
CA GLU A 134 -7.74 -15.46 -10.89
C GLU A 134 -6.97 -14.16 -10.77
N VAL A 135 -7.33 -13.11 -11.53
CA VAL A 135 -6.69 -11.80 -11.44
C VAL A 135 -7.04 -11.11 -10.11
N ILE A 136 -8.28 -11.22 -9.65
CA ILE A 136 -8.70 -10.70 -8.34
C ILE A 136 -7.96 -11.43 -7.22
N ASP A 137 -7.89 -12.75 -7.26
CA ASP A 137 -7.15 -13.57 -6.30
C ASP A 137 -5.64 -13.32 -6.36
N ALA A 138 -5.06 -13.19 -7.54
CA ALA A 138 -3.63 -12.94 -7.72
C ALA A 138 -3.22 -11.50 -7.35
N THR A 139 -4.11 -10.51 -7.58
CA THR A 139 -3.83 -9.09 -7.29
C THR A 139 -4.19 -8.70 -5.86
N CYS A 140 -5.14 -9.39 -5.25
CA CYS A 140 -5.63 -9.14 -3.90
C CYS A 140 -5.47 -10.32 -2.91
N PRO A 141 -4.51 -11.25 -3.07
CA PRO A 141 -4.47 -12.46 -2.25
C PRO A 141 -4.21 -12.21 -0.76
N LYS A 142 -3.83 -11.00 -0.39
CA LYS A 142 -3.36 -10.68 0.98
C LYS A 142 -3.97 -9.42 1.57
N LEU A 143 -5.01 -8.87 0.96
CA LEU A 143 -5.69 -7.66 1.44
C LEU A 143 -7.03 -7.94 2.12
N THR A 144 -7.50 -9.18 2.09
CA THR A 144 -8.46 -9.60 3.11
C THR A 144 -7.70 -9.64 4.42
N THR A 145 -8.14 -8.85 5.37
CA THR A 145 -7.63 -8.81 6.75
C THR A 145 -7.38 -10.19 7.34
N ASN A 146 -8.06 -11.22 6.86
CA ASN A 146 -7.92 -12.60 7.27
C ASN A 146 -6.60 -13.24 6.86
N VAL A 147 -6.11 -13.09 5.62
CA VAL A 147 -4.93 -13.86 5.19
C VAL A 147 -3.64 -13.42 5.88
N TYR A 148 -3.46 -12.10 6.12
CA TYR A 148 -2.31 -11.64 6.90
C TYR A 148 -2.42 -12.05 8.37
N TRP A 149 -3.64 -12.02 8.92
CA TRP A 149 -3.91 -12.46 10.28
C TRP A 149 -3.82 -13.98 10.41
N ASP A 150 -4.31 -14.75 9.42
CA ASP A 150 -4.21 -16.20 9.40
C ASP A 150 -2.75 -16.63 9.37
N GLU A 151 -1.92 -16.06 8.49
CA GLU A 151 -0.48 -16.36 8.43
C GLU A 151 0.28 -15.88 9.68
N TYR A 152 -0.09 -14.73 10.25
CA TYR A 152 0.46 -14.25 11.51
C TYR A 152 0.06 -15.14 12.69
N CYS A 153 -1.20 -15.55 12.74
CA CYS A 153 -1.72 -16.40 13.81
C CYS A 153 -1.22 -17.84 13.70
N GLU A 154 -0.99 -18.37 12.51
CA GLU A 154 -0.30 -19.65 12.32
C GLU A 154 1.14 -19.61 12.86
N LEU A 155 1.84 -18.51 12.66
CA LEU A 155 3.21 -18.31 13.15
C LEU A 155 3.26 -17.93 14.63
N ASN A 156 2.18 -17.36 15.19
CA ASN A 156 2.10 -16.85 16.56
C ASN A 156 0.80 -17.26 17.28
N PRO A 157 0.52 -18.56 17.42
CA PRO A 157 -0.79 -19.06 17.92
C PRO A 157 -1.12 -18.66 19.35
N SER A 158 -0.15 -18.18 20.11
CA SER A 158 -0.33 -17.72 21.50
C SER A 158 -0.42 -16.19 21.65
N SER A 159 -0.47 -15.44 20.54
CA SER A 159 -0.63 -13.99 20.63
C SER A 159 -2.07 -13.63 21.02
N ALA A 160 -2.21 -12.63 21.90
CA ALA A 160 -3.53 -12.22 22.41
C ALA A 160 -4.48 -11.78 21.27
N GLU A 161 -3.92 -11.27 20.17
CA GLU A 161 -4.66 -10.83 19.00
C GLU A 161 -5.28 -12.00 18.24
N CYS A 162 -4.66 -13.19 18.25
CA CYS A 162 -5.17 -14.37 17.57
C CYS A 162 -6.31 -15.05 18.35
N LEU A 163 -6.37 -14.84 19.66
CA LEU A 163 -7.41 -15.40 20.53
C LEU A 163 -8.75 -14.65 20.46
N ILE A 164 -8.81 -13.47 19.85
CA ILE A 164 -10.01 -12.63 19.77
C ILE A 164 -10.88 -12.98 18.56
N TYR A 165 -10.37 -13.70 17.58
CA TYR A 165 -11.05 -14.00 16.31
C TYR A 165 -11.66 -15.42 16.24
N ASP A 166 -11.59 -16.20 17.27
CA ASP A 166 -12.26 -17.53 17.38
C ASP A 166 -13.67 -17.41 17.98
N VAL A 167 -14.52 -16.54 17.40
CA VAL A 167 -15.96 -16.49 17.71
C VAL A 167 -16.79 -16.53 16.44
#